data_0993533e49b4d1d0484a8fdd4e0fdc46
#
_entry.id   0993533e49b4d1d0484a8fdd4e0fdc46
#
_cell.length_a   1.000
_cell.length_b   1.000
_cell.length_c   1.000
_cell.angle_alpha   90.00
_cell.angle_beta   90.00
_cell.angle_gamma   90.00
#
_symmetry.space_group_name_H-M   'P 1'
#
loop_
_entity.id
_entity.type
_entity.pdbx_description
1 polymer ?
#
loop_
_entity_poly.entity_id
_entity_poly.type
_entity_poly.pdbx_seq_one_letter_code
_entity_poly.pdbx_strand_id
1 'polypeptide(L)'
;MEKIRTILKAQISLLTFILLFISLNSFSANAKFYNISDIYGITSGEAFSVCKDQYGFIWASTKTGVLRVTEGDCRNYELPCKTTDFVFVKLTYGNSQLFSYTNNSQIFHYDEVTDRFLFLTDLREKNGNSHITIGTIVTDKKGNLWIASSTGLFKYENNILTKITQTEEEIKHLTFYDKNHLFYITSTGISLLDISTSKSRLIYPNDTKDFRQIASLYYDEQLNRLWIGTGAAGLFYYDIIK
;
A
#
# COMPACT_ATOMS: atom_id res chain seq x y z
N MET A 1 -4.89 65.52 17.86
CA MET A 1 -5.19 64.13 18.25
C MET A 1 -6.25 63.48 17.36
N GLU A 2 -7.32 64.15 16.98
CA GLU A 2 -8.40 63.60 16.13
C GLU A 2 -7.93 63.16 14.74
N LYS A 3 -7.11 63.96 14.07
CA LYS A 3 -6.58 63.61 12.73
C LYS A 3 -5.75 62.30 12.69
N ILE A 4 -5.01 62.01 13.76
CA ILE A 4 -4.21 60.80 13.88
C ILE A 4 -5.10 59.58 14.10
N ARG A 5 -6.19 59.71 14.88
CA ARG A 5 -7.19 58.66 15.09
C ARG A 5 -7.95 58.31 13.80
N THR A 6 -8.25 59.30 12.97
CA THR A 6 -8.95 59.08 11.69
C THR A 6 -8.05 58.34 10.69
N ILE A 7 -6.77 58.71 10.60
CA ILE A 7 -5.80 58.02 9.74
C ILE A 7 -5.58 56.57 10.20
N LEU A 8 -5.47 56.32 11.49
CA LEU A 8 -5.29 55.00 12.05
C LEU A 8 -6.52 54.08 11.78
N LYS A 9 -7.74 54.62 11.90
CA LYS A 9 -8.96 53.90 11.57
C LYS A 9 -9.05 53.57 10.07
N ALA A 10 -8.65 54.46 9.18
CA ALA A 10 -8.61 54.21 7.75
C ALA A 10 -7.57 53.11 7.37
N GLN A 11 -6.43 53.13 8.01
CA GLN A 11 -5.40 52.10 7.79
C GLN A 11 -5.83 50.72 8.29
N ILE A 12 -6.47 50.63 9.46
CA ILE A 12 -7.02 49.37 10.00
C ILE A 12 -8.13 48.84 9.08
N SER A 13 -9.04 49.74 8.60
CA SER A 13 -10.11 49.35 7.68
C SER A 13 -9.56 48.84 6.33
N LEU A 14 -8.50 49.46 5.81
CA LEU A 14 -7.83 49.01 4.59
C LEU A 14 -7.14 47.66 4.79
N LEU A 15 -6.49 47.46 5.93
CA LEU A 15 -5.82 46.21 6.26
C LEU A 15 -6.81 45.05 6.43
N THR A 16 -7.95 45.31 7.10
CA THR A 16 -9.01 44.29 7.22
C THR A 16 -9.65 43.99 5.88
N PHE A 17 -9.82 44.97 5.00
CA PHE A 17 -10.35 44.76 3.66
C PHE A 17 -9.37 43.89 2.82
N ILE A 18 -8.06 44.15 2.88
CA ILE A 18 -7.04 43.36 2.19
C ILE A 18 -7.02 41.91 2.74
N LEU A 19 -7.09 41.70 4.05
CA LEU A 19 -7.14 40.39 4.68
C LEU A 19 -8.40 39.61 4.28
N LEU A 20 -9.54 40.29 4.17
CA LEU A 20 -10.80 39.70 3.66
C LEU A 20 -10.67 39.27 2.18
N PHE A 21 -10.01 40.07 1.35
CA PHE A 21 -9.79 39.73 -0.06
C PHE A 21 -8.84 38.54 -0.25
N ILE A 22 -7.84 38.39 0.62
CA ILE A 22 -6.93 37.23 0.62
C ILE A 22 -7.66 35.96 1.05
N SER A 23 -8.59 36.04 2.01
CA SER A 23 -9.35 34.88 2.49
C SER A 23 -10.43 34.39 1.50
N LEU A 24 -10.83 35.20 0.51
CA LEU A 24 -11.81 34.81 -0.50
C LEU A 24 -11.20 34.04 -1.70
N ASN A 25 -9.88 33.97 -1.79
CA ASN A 25 -9.23 33.13 -2.77
C ASN A 25 -9.12 31.68 -2.25
N SER A 26 -10.24 31.03 -1.99
CA SER A 26 -10.31 29.59 -1.89
C SER A 26 -9.99 29.03 -3.28
N PHE A 27 -8.78 28.56 -3.48
CA PHE A 27 -8.45 27.75 -4.65
C PHE A 27 -9.25 26.44 -4.53
N SER A 28 -10.45 26.44 -5.10
CA SER A 28 -11.12 25.19 -5.42
C SER A 28 -10.28 24.50 -6.50
N ALA A 29 -9.44 23.56 -6.10
CA ALA A 29 -8.78 22.67 -7.04
C ALA A 29 -9.89 21.86 -7.72
N ASN A 30 -10.28 22.23 -8.92
CA ASN A 30 -11.15 21.41 -9.75
C ASN A 30 -10.37 20.12 -10.09
N ALA A 31 -10.65 19.06 -9.35
CA ALA A 31 -10.09 17.74 -9.67
C ALA A 31 -10.62 17.32 -11.05
N LYS A 32 -9.70 17.12 -11.98
CA LYS A 32 -10.02 16.53 -13.29
C LYS A 32 -9.70 15.04 -13.23
N PHE A 33 -10.67 14.23 -13.59
CA PHE A 33 -10.49 12.79 -13.71
C PHE A 33 -10.23 12.45 -15.18
N TYR A 34 -9.21 11.62 -15.42
CA TYR A 34 -8.86 11.13 -16.73
C TYR A 34 -8.90 9.62 -16.72
N ASN A 35 -9.59 9.03 -17.70
CA ASN A 35 -9.57 7.60 -17.90
C ASN A 35 -8.29 7.22 -18.66
N ILE A 36 -7.37 6.54 -18.01
CA ILE A 36 -6.09 6.12 -18.57
C ILE A 36 -6.30 5.15 -19.73
N SER A 37 -7.30 4.28 -19.64
CA SER A 37 -7.61 3.32 -20.72
C SER A 37 -8.01 4.02 -21.99
N ASP A 38 -8.81 5.09 -21.91
CA ASP A 38 -9.23 5.87 -23.09
C ASP A 38 -8.07 6.65 -23.71
N ILE A 39 -7.16 7.17 -22.87
CA ILE A 39 -6.01 7.97 -23.34
C ILE A 39 -4.99 7.10 -24.10
N TYR A 40 -4.71 5.89 -23.58
CA TYR A 40 -3.64 5.04 -24.09
C TYR A 40 -4.15 3.79 -24.83
N GLY A 41 -5.46 3.65 -25.04
CA GLY A 41 -6.04 2.51 -25.74
C GLY A 41 -5.87 1.18 -25.00
N ILE A 42 -5.87 1.22 -23.66
CA ILE A 42 -5.67 0.02 -22.83
C ILE A 42 -6.96 -0.80 -22.80
N THR A 43 -6.89 -2.04 -23.21
CA THR A 43 -8.06 -2.95 -23.23
C THR A 43 -8.36 -3.61 -21.88
N SER A 44 -7.47 -3.52 -20.89
CA SER A 44 -7.67 -4.08 -19.56
C SER A 44 -8.56 -3.15 -18.72
N GLY A 45 -9.76 -3.63 -18.38
CA GLY A 45 -10.77 -2.84 -17.64
C GLY A 45 -10.58 -2.81 -16.13
N GLU A 46 -9.67 -3.62 -15.55
CA GLU A 46 -9.51 -3.75 -14.10
C GLU A 46 -8.06 -3.53 -13.68
N ALA A 47 -7.85 -2.63 -12.71
CA ALA A 47 -6.58 -2.47 -12.01
C ALA A 47 -6.73 -3.01 -10.58
N PHE A 48 -5.83 -3.92 -10.17
CA PHE A 48 -5.86 -4.54 -8.84
C PHE A 48 -4.98 -3.83 -7.82
N SER A 49 -3.93 -3.16 -8.26
CA SER A 49 -3.08 -2.33 -7.41
C SER A 49 -2.36 -1.26 -8.21
N VAL A 50 -2.00 -0.19 -7.52
CA VAL A 50 -1.25 0.94 -8.09
C VAL A 50 -0.14 1.30 -7.12
N CYS A 51 1.05 1.59 -7.63
CA CYS A 51 2.14 2.17 -6.86
C CYS A 51 2.91 3.18 -7.70
N LYS A 52 3.73 4.00 -7.02
CA LYS A 52 4.61 4.98 -7.65
C LYS A 52 6.05 4.63 -7.31
N ASP A 53 6.93 4.63 -8.30
CA ASP A 53 8.36 4.38 -8.09
C ASP A 53 9.15 5.67 -7.76
N GLN A 54 10.44 5.52 -7.53
CA GLN A 54 11.35 6.62 -7.19
C GLN A 54 11.55 7.63 -8.33
N TYR A 55 11.27 7.23 -9.58
CA TYR A 55 11.37 8.10 -10.75
C TYR A 55 10.06 8.86 -11.02
N GLY A 56 9.02 8.56 -10.27
CA GLY A 56 7.70 9.17 -10.40
C GLY A 56 6.77 8.43 -11.36
N PHE A 57 7.18 7.32 -11.96
CA PHE A 57 6.31 6.51 -12.81
C PHE A 57 5.21 5.85 -11.99
N ILE A 58 4.02 5.81 -12.56
CA ILE A 58 2.88 5.11 -11.98
C ILE A 58 2.84 3.70 -12.57
N TRP A 59 2.81 2.71 -11.69
CA TRP A 59 2.67 1.32 -12.05
C TRP A 59 1.30 0.82 -11.62
N ALA A 60 0.61 0.12 -12.52
CA ALA A 60 -0.70 -0.47 -12.24
C ALA A 60 -0.69 -1.95 -12.65
N SER A 61 -1.17 -2.82 -11.78
CA SER A 61 -1.35 -4.22 -12.12
C SER A 61 -2.73 -4.47 -12.69
N THR A 62 -2.81 -5.32 -13.70
CA THR A 62 -4.03 -5.75 -14.36
C THR A 62 -4.08 -7.28 -14.41
N LYS A 63 -5.16 -7.84 -14.90
CA LYS A 63 -5.26 -9.29 -15.09
C LYS A 63 -4.27 -9.82 -16.13
N THR A 64 -3.87 -8.99 -17.09
CA THR A 64 -3.01 -9.38 -18.22
C THR A 64 -1.54 -9.01 -18.06
N GLY A 65 -1.18 -8.31 -16.98
CA GLY A 65 0.20 -7.90 -16.74
C GLY A 65 0.30 -6.63 -15.89
N VAL A 66 1.40 -5.93 -16.07
CA VAL A 66 1.71 -4.70 -15.33
C VAL A 66 1.89 -3.54 -16.31
N LEU A 67 1.22 -2.43 -16.05
CA LEU A 67 1.33 -1.20 -16.82
C LEU A 67 2.28 -0.23 -16.13
N ARG A 68 3.17 0.40 -16.89
CA ARG A 68 3.91 1.59 -16.47
C ARG A 68 3.37 2.79 -17.23
N VAL A 69 2.84 3.76 -16.51
CA VAL A 69 2.28 4.99 -17.06
C VAL A 69 3.25 6.13 -16.82
N THR A 70 3.57 6.86 -17.88
CA THR A 70 4.36 8.10 -17.90
C THR A 70 3.53 9.25 -18.45
N GLU A 71 4.07 10.47 -18.49
CA GLU A 71 3.33 11.63 -19.02
C GLU A 71 2.92 11.51 -20.50
N GLY A 72 3.58 10.67 -21.30
CA GLY A 72 3.32 10.55 -22.73
C GLY A 72 3.19 9.13 -23.26
N ASP A 73 3.33 8.12 -22.39
CA ASP A 73 3.37 6.72 -22.81
C ASP A 73 2.82 5.78 -21.75
N CYS A 74 2.26 4.65 -22.19
CA CYS A 74 1.85 3.55 -21.34
C CYS A 74 2.39 2.24 -21.89
N ARG A 75 3.32 1.64 -21.15
CA ARG A 75 3.93 0.37 -21.53
C ARG A 75 3.35 -0.78 -20.74
N ASN A 76 3.02 -1.87 -21.44
CA ASN A 76 2.56 -3.12 -20.84
C ASN A 76 3.73 -4.11 -20.68
N TYR A 77 3.84 -4.72 -19.50
CA TYR A 77 4.82 -5.73 -19.15
C TYR A 77 4.11 -7.04 -18.86
N GLU A 78 4.47 -8.06 -19.59
CA GLU A 78 4.04 -9.42 -19.31
C GLU A 78 4.85 -10.01 -18.15
N LEU A 79 4.19 -10.81 -17.32
CA LEU A 79 4.85 -11.54 -16.24
C LEU A 79 5.25 -12.93 -16.75
N PRO A 80 6.48 -13.39 -16.45
CA PRO A 80 6.93 -14.75 -16.83
C PRO A 80 6.34 -15.80 -15.87
N CYS A 81 5.00 -15.92 -15.87
CA CYS A 81 4.27 -16.82 -15.00
C CYS A 81 4.53 -18.29 -15.40
N LYS A 82 4.79 -19.13 -14.41
CA LYS A 82 4.87 -20.59 -14.58
C LYS A 82 3.47 -21.22 -14.72
N THR A 83 2.48 -20.63 -14.03
CA THR A 83 1.08 -21.05 -14.08
C THR A 83 0.18 -19.83 -14.19
N THR A 84 -0.99 -20.00 -14.81
CA THR A 84 -1.95 -18.92 -15.07
C THR A 84 -3.26 -19.07 -14.28
N ASP A 85 -3.28 -19.94 -13.29
CA ASP A 85 -4.41 -20.21 -12.39
C ASP A 85 -4.56 -19.18 -11.27
N PHE A 86 -4.34 -17.89 -11.58
CA PHE A 86 -4.49 -16.80 -10.64
C PHE A 86 -5.66 -15.89 -10.98
N VAL A 87 -6.21 -15.22 -9.95
CA VAL A 87 -7.35 -14.31 -10.08
C VAL A 87 -6.86 -12.86 -10.24
N PHE A 88 -5.80 -12.50 -9.54
CA PHE A 88 -5.26 -11.13 -9.59
C PHE A 88 -3.73 -11.11 -9.54
N VAL A 89 -3.22 -10.00 -10.04
CA VAL A 89 -1.83 -9.57 -9.92
C VAL A 89 -1.79 -8.34 -9.01
N LYS A 90 -0.87 -8.26 -8.07
CA LYS A 90 -0.63 -7.07 -7.26
C LYS A 90 0.81 -6.61 -7.35
N LEU A 91 1.02 -5.36 -6.95
CA LEU A 91 2.33 -4.71 -6.91
C LEU A 91 2.68 -4.31 -5.48
N THR A 92 3.96 -4.32 -5.19
CA THR A 92 4.54 -3.64 -4.04
C THR A 92 5.83 -2.95 -4.45
N TYR A 93 6.01 -1.71 -3.96
CA TYR A 93 7.21 -0.93 -4.18
C TYR A 93 7.81 -0.54 -2.83
N GLY A 94 9.08 -0.78 -2.64
CA GLY A 94 9.80 -0.37 -1.45
C GLY A 94 11.30 -0.66 -1.58
N ASN A 95 12.09 0.09 -0.84
CA ASN A 95 13.54 0.04 -0.91
C ASN A 95 14.08 0.18 -2.36
N SER A 96 13.49 1.10 -3.14
CA SER A 96 13.81 1.32 -4.57
C SER A 96 13.65 0.09 -5.48
N GLN A 97 12.83 -0.88 -5.08
CA GLN A 97 12.58 -2.10 -5.85
C GLN A 97 11.07 -2.28 -6.07
N LEU A 98 10.71 -2.70 -7.28
CA LEU A 98 9.34 -3.04 -7.65
C LEU A 98 9.18 -4.55 -7.74
N PHE A 99 8.17 -5.06 -7.05
CA PHE A 99 7.78 -6.46 -7.12
C PHE A 99 6.34 -6.58 -7.60
N SER A 100 6.08 -7.66 -8.32
CA SER A 100 4.75 -8.09 -8.68
C SER A 100 4.50 -9.49 -8.12
N TYR A 101 3.27 -9.80 -7.75
CA TYR A 101 2.91 -11.11 -7.25
C TYR A 101 1.48 -11.49 -7.61
N THR A 102 1.25 -12.79 -7.74
CA THR A 102 -0.07 -13.36 -7.98
C THR A 102 -0.65 -13.97 -6.71
N ASN A 103 -1.97 -14.06 -6.60
CA ASN A 103 -2.58 -14.72 -5.43
C ASN A 103 -2.21 -16.20 -5.34
N ASN A 104 -1.86 -16.86 -6.44
CA ASN A 104 -1.40 -18.26 -6.46
C ASN A 104 0.10 -18.41 -6.18
N SER A 105 0.73 -17.42 -5.51
CA SER A 105 2.05 -17.49 -4.87
C SER A 105 3.28 -17.26 -5.72
N GLN A 106 3.13 -16.89 -6.97
CA GLN A 106 4.27 -16.51 -7.81
C GLN A 106 4.69 -15.07 -7.52
N ILE A 107 5.99 -14.82 -7.37
CA ILE A 107 6.59 -13.52 -7.10
C ILE A 107 7.60 -13.18 -8.17
N PHE A 108 7.57 -11.94 -8.63
CA PHE A 108 8.43 -11.40 -9.68
C PHE A 108 9.08 -10.12 -9.17
N HIS A 109 10.28 -9.80 -9.64
CA HIS A 109 10.88 -8.50 -9.46
C HIS A 109 11.11 -7.82 -10.80
N TYR A 110 10.97 -6.50 -10.82
CA TYR A 110 11.29 -5.70 -11.99
C TYR A 110 12.78 -5.43 -12.04
N ASP A 111 13.40 -5.83 -13.14
CA ASP A 111 14.81 -5.58 -13.43
C ASP A 111 14.93 -4.35 -14.33
N GLU A 112 15.46 -3.25 -13.77
CA GLU A 112 15.63 -1.98 -14.48
C GLU A 112 16.64 -2.08 -15.65
N VAL A 113 17.59 -2.97 -15.56
CA VAL A 113 18.65 -3.13 -16.60
C VAL A 113 18.08 -3.74 -17.88
N THR A 114 17.26 -4.77 -17.72
CA THR A 114 16.64 -5.48 -18.84
C THR A 114 15.25 -4.97 -19.17
N ASP A 115 14.74 -4.01 -18.38
CA ASP A 115 13.40 -3.40 -18.50
C ASP A 115 12.28 -4.46 -18.59
N ARG A 116 12.28 -5.41 -17.66
CA ARG A 116 11.29 -6.51 -17.62
C ARG A 116 11.14 -7.09 -16.23
N PHE A 117 10.02 -7.79 -16.00
CA PHE A 117 9.85 -8.61 -14.81
C PHE A 117 10.57 -9.96 -14.96
N LEU A 118 11.29 -10.34 -13.92
CA LEU A 118 11.94 -11.64 -13.81
C LEU A 118 11.25 -12.45 -12.71
N PHE A 119 11.11 -13.77 -12.94
CA PHE A 119 10.59 -14.68 -11.92
C PHE A 119 11.55 -14.73 -10.73
N LEU A 120 11.04 -14.53 -9.53
CA LEU A 120 11.83 -14.54 -8.31
C LEU A 120 11.66 -15.85 -7.54
N THR A 121 10.42 -16.21 -7.21
CA THR A 121 10.11 -17.43 -6.45
C THR A 121 8.62 -17.78 -6.52
N ASP A 122 8.28 -19.00 -6.11
CA ASP A 122 6.91 -19.47 -5.86
C ASP A 122 6.85 -20.09 -4.47
N LEU A 123 5.93 -19.57 -3.61
CA LEU A 123 5.77 -20.07 -2.24
C LEU A 123 5.29 -21.52 -2.21
N ARG A 124 4.48 -21.95 -3.19
CA ARG A 124 3.99 -23.34 -3.29
C ARG A 124 5.14 -24.31 -3.47
N GLU A 125 6.05 -23.99 -4.39
CA GLU A 125 7.24 -24.82 -4.65
C GLU A 125 8.16 -24.85 -3.43
N LYS A 126 8.41 -23.70 -2.79
CA LYS A 126 9.33 -23.59 -1.66
C LYS A 126 8.78 -24.19 -0.36
N ASN A 127 7.48 -24.12 -0.15
CA ASN A 127 6.83 -24.62 1.09
C ASN A 127 6.22 -26.03 0.93
N GLY A 128 6.20 -26.58 -0.28
CA GLY A 128 5.58 -27.89 -0.55
C GLY A 128 4.07 -27.94 -0.38
N ASN A 129 3.41 -26.79 -0.35
CA ASN A 129 1.94 -26.67 -0.21
C ASN A 129 1.31 -26.03 -1.45
N SER A 130 0.63 -26.83 -2.26
CA SER A 130 0.01 -26.39 -3.51
C SER A 130 -1.16 -25.41 -3.34
N HIS A 131 -1.70 -25.27 -2.13
CA HIS A 131 -2.87 -24.43 -1.84
C HIS A 131 -2.51 -23.10 -1.16
N ILE A 132 -1.22 -22.82 -0.95
CA ILE A 132 -0.82 -21.55 -0.33
C ILE A 132 -1.12 -20.36 -1.27
N THR A 133 -1.72 -19.32 -0.72
CA THR A 133 -2.02 -18.07 -1.43
C THR A 133 -1.38 -16.88 -0.75
N ILE A 134 -1.06 -15.83 -1.53
CA ILE A 134 -0.50 -14.58 -1.00
C ILE A 134 -1.63 -13.54 -0.88
N GLY A 135 -1.77 -12.95 0.30
CA GLY A 135 -2.64 -11.80 0.56
C GLY A 135 -1.95 -10.47 0.24
N THR A 136 -0.78 -10.26 0.85
CA THR A 136 -0.02 -9.01 0.72
C THR A 136 1.47 -9.27 0.87
N ILE A 137 2.28 -8.47 0.16
CA ILE A 137 3.75 -8.42 0.34
C ILE A 137 4.13 -6.97 0.67
N VAL A 138 5.05 -6.81 1.62
CA VAL A 138 5.74 -5.55 1.88
C VAL A 138 7.25 -5.78 1.94
N THR A 139 8.02 -4.73 1.70
CA THR A 139 9.49 -4.77 1.78
C THR A 139 9.98 -4.08 3.04
N ASP A 140 10.99 -4.63 3.69
CA ASP A 140 11.69 -3.92 4.77
C ASP A 140 12.76 -2.95 4.20
N LYS A 141 13.40 -2.18 5.07
CA LYS A 141 14.44 -1.21 4.67
C LYS A 141 15.70 -1.85 4.08
N LYS A 142 15.85 -3.18 4.18
CA LYS A 142 16.96 -3.95 3.59
C LYS A 142 16.58 -4.57 2.25
N GLY A 143 15.32 -4.43 1.80
CA GLY A 143 14.80 -5.03 0.58
C GLY A 143 14.31 -6.47 0.72
N ASN A 144 14.23 -7.01 1.94
CA ASN A 144 13.65 -8.32 2.15
C ASN A 144 12.13 -8.26 2.00
N LEU A 145 11.54 -9.35 1.49
CA LEU A 145 10.09 -9.45 1.37
C LEU A 145 9.48 -10.08 2.62
N TRP A 146 8.43 -9.44 3.12
CA TRP A 146 7.57 -9.98 4.17
C TRP A 146 6.22 -10.30 3.55
N ILE A 147 5.81 -11.55 3.66
CA ILE A 147 4.74 -12.14 2.85
C ILE A 147 3.64 -12.65 3.76
N ALA A 148 2.48 -12.01 3.70
CA ALA A 148 1.24 -12.48 4.31
C ALA A 148 0.63 -13.57 3.42
N SER A 149 0.34 -14.72 3.99
CA SER A 149 -0.20 -15.85 3.24
C SER A 149 -1.34 -16.55 3.97
N SER A 150 -2.02 -17.48 3.27
CA SER A 150 -3.05 -18.33 3.85
C SER A 150 -2.55 -19.30 4.91
N THR A 151 -1.24 -19.46 5.06
CA THR A 151 -0.61 -20.39 6.04
C THR A 151 0.35 -19.69 7.00
N GLY A 152 0.25 -18.36 7.12
CA GLY A 152 1.06 -17.57 8.04
C GLY A 152 1.94 -16.53 7.37
N LEU A 153 2.91 -16.03 8.13
CA LEU A 153 3.87 -15.00 7.73
C LEU A 153 5.18 -15.63 7.30
N PHE A 154 5.67 -15.21 6.14
CA PHE A 154 6.97 -15.61 5.63
C PHE A 154 7.87 -14.39 5.42
N LYS A 155 9.17 -14.61 5.53
CA LYS A 155 10.22 -13.69 5.11
C LYS A 155 11.03 -14.33 3.98
N TYR A 156 11.26 -13.59 2.91
CA TYR A 156 12.16 -13.96 1.83
C TYR A 156 13.37 -13.04 1.84
N GLU A 157 14.53 -13.62 2.05
CA GLU A 157 15.82 -12.94 2.19
C GLU A 157 16.92 -13.83 1.59
N ASN A 158 17.78 -13.28 0.74
CA ASN A 158 18.92 -13.99 0.14
C ASN A 158 18.53 -15.34 -0.51
N ASN A 159 17.42 -15.37 -1.25
CA ASN A 159 16.85 -16.59 -1.88
C ASN A 159 16.35 -17.66 -0.90
N ILE A 160 16.25 -17.33 0.38
CA ILE A 160 15.74 -18.22 1.43
C ILE A 160 14.36 -17.74 1.87
N LEU A 161 13.39 -18.65 1.84
CA LEU A 161 12.06 -18.44 2.38
C LEU A 161 12.01 -19.03 3.81
N THR A 162 11.70 -18.18 4.79
CA THR A 162 11.59 -18.58 6.19
C THR A 162 10.19 -18.30 6.69
N LYS A 163 9.53 -19.27 7.31
CA LYS A 163 8.26 -19.07 8.01
C LYS A 163 8.54 -18.41 9.35
N ILE A 164 7.85 -17.29 9.63
CA ILE A 164 8.04 -16.46 10.84
C ILE A 164 7.04 -16.83 11.94
N THR A 165 5.75 -17.00 11.57
CA THR A 165 4.72 -17.41 12.51
C THR A 165 4.71 -18.92 12.69
N GLN A 166 4.51 -19.38 13.92
CA GLN A 166 4.38 -20.81 14.22
C GLN A 166 2.98 -21.36 13.92
N THR A 167 1.98 -20.47 13.82
CA THR A 167 0.60 -20.81 13.50
C THR A 167 0.39 -20.90 12.00
N GLU A 168 -0.55 -21.75 11.58
CA GLU A 168 -1.01 -21.84 10.18
C GLU A 168 -2.26 -20.97 9.95
N GLU A 169 -2.40 -19.88 10.70
CA GLU A 169 -3.49 -18.95 10.56
C GLU A 169 -3.25 -18.05 9.33
N GLU A 170 -4.33 -17.84 8.55
CA GLU A 170 -4.30 -16.92 7.42
C GLU A 170 -3.97 -15.50 7.87
N ILE A 171 -2.96 -14.90 7.24
CA ILE A 171 -2.65 -13.48 7.37
C ILE A 171 -3.08 -12.78 6.07
N LYS A 172 -4.07 -11.88 6.19
CA LYS A 172 -4.68 -11.22 5.03
C LYS A 172 -3.89 -10.01 4.57
N HIS A 173 -3.40 -9.23 5.51
CA HIS A 173 -2.68 -7.98 5.23
C HIS A 173 -1.63 -7.70 6.31
N LEU A 174 -0.60 -6.95 5.93
CA LEU A 174 0.45 -6.52 6.85
C LEU A 174 0.99 -5.14 6.47
N THR A 175 1.51 -4.41 7.45
CA THR A 175 2.21 -3.13 7.27
C THR A 175 3.24 -2.93 8.37
N PHE A 176 4.37 -2.30 8.05
CA PHE A 176 5.36 -1.98 9.07
C PHE A 176 4.87 -0.84 9.97
N TYR A 177 5.09 -1.00 11.28
CA TYR A 177 5.02 0.07 12.26
C TYR A 177 6.37 0.81 12.35
N ASP A 178 7.44 0.04 12.53
CA ASP A 178 8.81 0.52 12.51
C ASP A 178 9.76 -0.59 11.98
N LYS A 179 11.07 -0.41 12.13
CA LYS A 179 12.07 -1.38 11.67
C LYS A 179 11.99 -2.76 12.36
N ASN A 180 11.39 -2.83 13.56
CA ASN A 180 11.33 -4.02 14.39
C ASN A 180 9.90 -4.56 14.60
N HIS A 181 8.89 -3.80 14.21
CA HIS A 181 7.50 -4.15 14.48
C HIS A 181 6.65 -4.09 13.21
N LEU A 182 5.71 -5.01 13.12
CA LEU A 182 4.83 -5.18 11.98
C LEU A 182 3.40 -5.46 12.46
N PHE A 183 2.44 -4.68 11.96
CA PHE A 183 1.02 -4.97 12.13
C PHE A 183 0.57 -5.98 11.09
N TYR A 184 -0.29 -6.91 11.49
CA TYR A 184 -0.90 -7.87 10.56
C TYR A 184 -2.33 -8.21 10.98
N ILE A 185 -3.13 -8.67 10.00
CA ILE A 185 -4.54 -9.04 10.18
C ILE A 185 -4.66 -10.55 10.11
N THR A 186 -5.35 -11.11 11.11
CA THR A 186 -5.83 -12.50 11.10
C THR A 186 -7.34 -12.57 11.26
N SER A 187 -7.90 -13.77 11.38
CA SER A 187 -9.31 -13.97 11.72
C SER A 187 -9.65 -13.42 13.11
N THR A 188 -8.70 -13.42 14.03
CA THR A 188 -8.88 -12.95 15.40
C THR A 188 -8.78 -11.45 15.59
N GLY A 189 -8.20 -10.73 14.61
CA GLY A 189 -8.08 -9.28 14.64
C GLY A 189 -6.74 -8.75 14.15
N ILE A 190 -6.35 -7.58 14.68
CA ILE A 190 -5.07 -6.92 14.34
C ILE A 190 -4.07 -7.24 15.44
N SER A 191 -2.93 -7.76 15.06
CA SER A 191 -1.81 -8.06 15.94
C SER A 191 -0.56 -7.26 15.57
N LEU A 192 0.27 -7.00 16.56
CA LEU A 192 1.61 -6.43 16.43
C LEU A 192 2.64 -7.52 16.68
N LEU A 193 3.50 -7.77 15.69
CA LEU A 193 4.64 -8.67 15.79
C LEU A 193 5.90 -7.88 16.14
N ASP A 194 6.63 -8.33 17.15
CA ASP A 194 8.02 -7.96 17.34
C ASP A 194 8.90 -8.94 16.53
N ILE A 195 9.55 -8.40 15.51
CA ILE A 195 10.36 -9.16 14.55
C ILE A 195 11.58 -9.79 15.22
N SER A 196 12.15 -9.12 16.23
CA SER A 196 13.37 -9.57 16.89
C SER A 196 13.15 -10.79 17.79
N THR A 197 11.96 -10.86 18.40
CA THR A 197 11.59 -11.94 19.33
C THR A 197 10.62 -12.95 18.74
N SER A 198 10.07 -12.65 17.54
CA SER A 198 8.96 -13.40 16.91
C SER A 198 7.73 -13.54 17.79
N LYS A 199 7.53 -12.62 18.76
CA LYS A 199 6.36 -12.59 19.64
C LYS A 199 5.30 -11.66 19.08
N SER A 200 4.06 -12.11 19.14
CA SER A 200 2.90 -11.33 18.69
C SER A 200 1.99 -10.95 19.84
N ARG A 201 1.39 -9.79 19.74
CA ARG A 201 0.41 -9.25 20.68
C ARG A 201 -0.83 -8.81 19.93
N LEU A 202 -2.01 -9.29 20.33
CA LEU A 202 -3.28 -8.80 19.82
C LEU A 202 -3.50 -7.34 20.26
N ILE A 203 -3.72 -6.44 19.30
CA ILE A 203 -3.95 -5.02 19.53
C ILE A 203 -5.44 -4.71 19.49
N TYR A 204 -6.13 -5.30 18.52
CA TYR A 204 -7.54 -5.08 18.31
C TYR A 204 -8.24 -6.39 17.94
N PRO A 205 -9.16 -6.89 18.79
CA PRO A 205 -9.89 -8.11 18.51
C PRO A 205 -10.98 -7.90 17.45
N ASN A 206 -11.25 -8.92 16.64
CA ASN A 206 -12.27 -8.90 15.57
C ASN A 206 -13.67 -9.31 16.07
N ASP A 207 -13.92 -9.25 17.37
CA ASP A 207 -15.17 -9.68 18.02
C ASP A 207 -16.26 -8.59 18.06
N THR A 208 -15.93 -7.38 17.61
CA THR A 208 -16.82 -6.23 17.72
C THR A 208 -17.76 -6.16 16.52
N LYS A 209 -19.03 -5.82 16.82
CA LYS A 209 -20.08 -5.62 15.81
C LYS A 209 -19.74 -4.54 14.78
N ASP A 210 -18.75 -3.70 15.10
CA ASP A 210 -18.35 -2.52 14.32
C ASP A 210 -17.34 -2.81 13.22
N PHE A 211 -16.57 -3.91 13.33
CA PHE A 211 -15.52 -4.26 12.38
C PHE A 211 -15.82 -5.57 11.64
N ARG A 212 -16.78 -5.52 10.73
CA ARG A 212 -16.98 -6.64 9.82
C ARG A 212 -15.90 -6.62 8.74
N GLN A 213 -15.02 -7.64 8.78
CA GLN A 213 -14.01 -7.89 7.75
C GLN A 213 -12.98 -6.77 7.59
N ILE A 214 -12.04 -6.68 8.53
CA ILE A 214 -10.81 -5.89 8.32
C ILE A 214 -10.14 -6.43 7.05
N ALA A 215 -9.91 -5.53 6.09
CA ALA A 215 -9.42 -5.89 4.75
C ALA A 215 -8.02 -5.34 4.48
N SER A 216 -7.67 -4.17 5.02
CA SER A 216 -6.39 -3.52 4.76
C SER A 216 -5.92 -2.69 5.94
N LEU A 217 -4.60 -2.52 6.03
CA LEU A 217 -3.93 -1.68 7.02
C LEU A 217 -2.98 -0.73 6.29
N TYR A 218 -2.87 0.49 6.81
CA TYR A 218 -1.84 1.43 6.42
C TYR A 218 -1.38 2.19 7.67
N TYR A 219 -0.08 2.15 7.95
CA TYR A 219 0.49 2.94 9.03
C TYR A 219 1.02 4.26 8.51
N ASP A 220 0.48 5.34 9.06
CA ASP A 220 0.89 6.70 8.80
C ASP A 220 1.90 7.13 9.86
N GLU A 221 3.18 7.17 9.48
CA GLU A 221 4.27 7.53 10.39
C GLU A 221 4.20 9.00 10.85
N GLN A 222 3.68 9.90 9.99
CA GLN A 222 3.61 11.34 10.31
C GLN A 222 2.53 11.61 11.37
N LEU A 223 1.39 10.95 11.26
CA LEU A 223 0.28 11.10 12.19
C LEU A 223 0.33 10.11 13.34
N ASN A 224 1.25 9.13 13.32
CA ASN A 224 1.34 8.00 14.25
C ASN A 224 0.01 7.25 14.36
N ARG A 225 -0.61 6.97 13.20
CA ARG A 225 -1.94 6.35 13.06
C ARG A 225 -1.89 5.08 12.25
N LEU A 226 -2.61 4.08 12.74
CA LEU A 226 -2.92 2.90 11.96
C LEU A 226 -4.31 3.07 11.32
N TRP A 227 -4.35 3.24 10.01
CA TRP A 227 -5.57 3.27 9.22
C TRP A 227 -6.04 1.85 8.95
N ILE A 228 -7.34 1.61 9.11
CA ILE A 228 -7.97 0.30 9.03
C ILE A 228 -9.11 0.39 8.02
N GLY A 229 -8.92 -0.24 6.86
CA GLY A 229 -9.98 -0.40 5.86
C GLY A 229 -10.78 -1.66 6.12
N THR A 230 -12.10 -1.56 6.02
CA THR A 230 -13.02 -2.69 6.21
C THR A 230 -13.85 -2.96 4.96
N GLY A 231 -14.33 -4.19 4.79
CA GLY A 231 -15.13 -4.57 3.63
C GLY A 231 -16.56 -4.00 3.62
N ALA A 232 -17.09 -3.59 4.78
CA ALA A 232 -18.49 -3.18 4.87
C ALA A 232 -18.77 -2.00 5.82
N ALA A 233 -17.81 -1.61 6.67
CA ALA A 233 -18.03 -0.59 7.71
C ALA A 233 -17.26 0.73 7.45
N GLY A 234 -16.53 0.82 6.32
CA GLY A 234 -15.79 2.01 5.94
C GLY A 234 -14.35 2.04 6.43
N LEU A 235 -13.83 3.24 6.66
CA LEU A 235 -12.45 3.52 7.05
C LEU A 235 -12.39 3.98 8.50
N PHE A 236 -11.52 3.36 9.29
CA PHE A 236 -11.24 3.71 10.68
C PHE A 236 -9.77 4.03 10.88
N TYR A 237 -9.44 4.63 12.00
CA TYR A 237 -8.05 4.76 12.42
C TYR A 237 -7.91 4.47 13.92
N TYR A 238 -6.73 4.02 14.28
CA TYR A 238 -6.29 3.81 15.65
C TYR A 238 -5.08 4.70 15.93
N ASP A 239 -5.19 5.60 16.92
CA ASP A 239 -4.07 6.43 17.36
C ASP A 239 -3.12 5.59 18.22
N ILE A 240 -1.89 5.47 17.80
CA ILE A 240 -0.87 4.75 18.55
C ILE A 240 -0.28 5.71 19.58
N ILE A 241 -0.80 5.65 20.81
CA ILE A 241 -0.31 6.43 21.93
C ILE A 241 1.03 5.82 22.37
N LYS A 242 2.08 6.65 22.39
CA LYS A 242 3.42 6.28 22.88
C LYS A 242 3.43 6.17 24.39
#